data_26a23c5ca1e910a4b118b3a2d7a0cce3
#
_entry.id   26a23c5ca1e910a4b118b3a2d7a0cce3
#
_cell.length_a   1.000
_cell.length_b   1.000
_cell.length_c   1.000
_cell.angle_alpha   90.00
_cell.angle_beta   90.00
_cell.angle_gamma   90.00
#
_symmetry.space_group_name_H-M   'P 1'
#
loop_
_entity.id
_entity.type
_entity.pdbx_description
1 polymer ?
#
loop_
_entity_poly.entity_id
_entity_poly.type
_entity_poly.pdbx_seq_one_letter_code
_entity_poly.pdbx_strand_id
1 'polypeptide(L)'
;MDRSSGILLPVSALPGPCGIGDLGKDARDFIDFLAAAGQRYWQILPLNPPDGAYSPYLSASTFAGSTDLLSPEPFVARGALTLDEVRAIDWGSDPMRVDYARVHAGRTALWAAAFARERDAVVPALRAVLAAEPWLRDYCLYMALKEEQGGAPWYAWPQPLRDRDAAARAEALARLDDRVLLHAYLQTEFTRQWDAVRAYAHAHGVRIIGDLPMYVAPDSADVWAQPAQFCLDPDGQPSAAAGVPPDYFSADGQLWGNPLYDWDAMRADGFRWWKERIRGVAKRYDVVRIDHFRAISSYWVVPRGELTARGGHWAPGPGPALLQALHTAAPELELIAEDLGTIDDDVRRLVARSGCPGMRVLLFGFDPSGTSEHRPDRVRAHSVCYVGTHDNAPAAAWAALGGADADYAMRCLGVYDVARLPEALLRAGMGSRAELFIAQMQDVLGLGAESRMNTPGTASGNWAWRLLPGQADAQTAARLLARTQAACRI
;
A
#
# COMPACT_ATOMS: atom_id res chain seq x y z
N MET A 1 19.85 5.84 4.94
CA MET A 1 18.91 6.29 6.03
C MET A 1 19.71 6.48 7.31
N ASP A 2 19.40 7.53 8.10
CA ASP A 2 20.02 7.70 9.41
C ASP A 2 19.33 6.79 10.45
N ARG A 3 20.03 6.53 11.59
CA ARG A 3 19.46 5.73 12.67
C ARG A 3 18.23 6.42 13.26
N SER A 4 17.04 5.87 12.98
CA SER A 4 15.77 6.52 13.29
C SER A 4 14.66 5.50 13.51
N SER A 5 13.46 5.99 13.84
CA SER A 5 12.26 5.17 13.95
C SER A 5 11.03 5.80 13.29
N GLY A 6 10.02 5.00 13.07
CA GLY A 6 8.74 5.39 12.50
C GLY A 6 7.61 4.46 12.89
N ILE A 7 6.41 4.83 12.45
CA ILE A 7 5.18 4.09 12.72
C ILE A 7 4.53 3.66 11.40
N LEU A 8 4.10 2.40 11.35
CA LEU A 8 3.24 1.86 10.30
C LEU A 8 1.78 2.05 10.71
N LEU A 9 1.05 2.87 9.94
CA LEU A 9 -0.40 3.04 10.05
C LEU A 9 -0.95 3.46 8.70
N PRO A 10 -1.83 2.68 8.06
CA PRO A 10 -2.50 3.10 6.82
C PRO A 10 -3.32 4.38 7.01
N VAL A 11 -3.40 5.22 5.98
CA VAL A 11 -4.27 6.42 6.02
C VAL A 11 -5.71 6.04 6.31
N SER A 12 -6.22 4.96 5.72
CA SER A 12 -7.58 4.45 5.96
C SER A 12 -7.85 4.09 7.42
N ALA A 13 -6.80 3.79 8.20
CA ALA A 13 -6.90 3.42 9.62
C ALA A 13 -6.85 4.63 10.57
N LEU A 14 -6.74 5.85 10.10
CA LEU A 14 -6.89 7.04 10.92
C LEU A 14 -8.32 7.20 11.46
N PRO A 15 -8.53 7.93 12.58
CA PRO A 15 -9.83 7.97 13.27
C PRO A 15 -10.86 8.92 12.63
N GLY A 16 -10.87 9.08 11.32
CA GLY A 16 -11.71 10.04 10.59
C GLY A 16 -13.21 9.95 10.90
N PRO A 17 -13.93 11.09 10.93
CA PRO A 17 -15.35 11.14 11.28
C PRO A 17 -16.27 10.57 10.19
N CYS A 18 -15.75 10.39 8.98
CA CYS A 18 -16.50 9.92 7.82
C CYS A 18 -16.29 8.42 7.54
N GLY A 19 -16.25 7.59 8.59
CA GLY A 19 -16.22 6.12 8.50
C GLY A 19 -14.88 5.53 8.06
N ILE A 20 -13.92 6.34 7.65
CA ILE A 20 -12.56 5.97 7.21
C ILE A 20 -11.60 7.12 7.54
N GLY A 21 -10.32 6.81 7.72
CA GLY A 21 -9.29 7.83 7.76
C GLY A 21 -9.12 8.52 6.41
N ASP A 22 -8.84 9.82 6.42
CA ASP A 22 -8.72 10.62 5.19
C ASP A 22 -7.54 11.60 5.22
N LEU A 23 -7.35 12.34 4.12
CA LEU A 23 -6.26 13.29 3.91
C LEU A 23 -6.52 14.67 4.57
N GLY A 24 -7.39 14.71 5.58
CA GLY A 24 -7.80 15.93 6.28
C GLY A 24 -7.08 16.16 7.60
N LYS A 25 -7.86 16.62 8.59
CA LYS A 25 -7.37 16.95 9.92
C LYS A 25 -6.70 15.78 10.62
N ASP A 26 -7.29 14.59 10.54
CA ASP A 26 -6.78 13.41 11.27
C ASP A 26 -5.40 12.97 10.78
N ALA A 27 -5.09 13.16 9.49
CA ALA A 27 -3.74 12.93 8.96
C ALA A 27 -2.73 13.93 9.54
N ARG A 28 -3.12 15.21 9.69
CA ARG A 28 -2.27 16.22 10.32
C ARG A 28 -2.08 15.96 11.80
N ASP A 29 -3.13 15.65 12.54
CA ASP A 29 -3.07 15.30 13.97
C ASP A 29 -2.14 14.09 14.21
N PHE A 30 -2.16 13.10 13.31
CA PHE A 30 -1.27 11.95 13.41
C PHE A 30 0.20 12.34 13.12
N ILE A 31 0.45 13.25 12.20
CA ILE A 31 1.79 13.81 11.95
C ILE A 31 2.30 14.56 13.20
N ASP A 32 1.44 15.35 13.87
CA ASP A 32 1.77 16.03 15.12
C ASP A 32 2.13 15.03 16.23
N PHE A 33 1.35 13.94 16.32
CA PHE A 33 1.66 12.83 17.25
C PHE A 33 3.04 12.21 16.94
N LEU A 34 3.34 11.93 15.66
CA LEU A 34 4.64 11.36 15.26
C LEU A 34 5.80 12.29 15.64
N ALA A 35 5.68 13.58 15.34
CA ALA A 35 6.68 14.58 15.67
C ALA A 35 6.88 14.68 17.18
N ALA A 36 5.80 14.75 17.96
CA ALA A 36 5.84 14.78 19.42
C ALA A 36 6.45 13.50 20.02
N ALA A 37 6.28 12.36 19.35
CA ALA A 37 6.84 11.06 19.74
C ALA A 37 8.29 10.84 19.25
N GLY A 38 8.92 11.83 18.58
CA GLY A 38 10.27 11.72 18.03
C GLY A 38 10.38 10.76 16.86
N GLN A 39 9.27 10.47 16.16
CA GLN A 39 9.28 9.60 15.01
C GLN A 39 9.62 10.39 13.73
N ARG A 40 10.51 9.83 12.91
CA ARG A 40 10.97 10.44 11.67
C ARG A 40 10.24 9.91 10.44
N TYR A 41 9.52 8.80 10.56
CA TYR A 41 8.86 8.15 9.43
C TYR A 41 7.42 7.77 9.75
N TRP A 42 6.54 8.04 8.80
CA TRP A 42 5.22 7.46 8.71
C TRP A 42 5.18 6.46 7.55
N GLN A 43 5.11 5.18 7.85
CA GLN A 43 4.90 4.15 6.82
C GLN A 43 3.41 3.93 6.63
N ILE A 44 2.99 3.99 5.36
CA ILE A 44 1.61 3.77 4.95
C ILE A 44 1.52 2.59 3.98
N LEU A 45 0.31 2.11 3.74
CA LEU A 45 0.01 1.16 2.67
C LEU A 45 -0.29 1.90 1.36
N PRO A 46 -0.38 1.19 0.21
CA PRO A 46 -0.67 1.83 -1.07
C PRO A 46 -1.91 2.73 -1.02
N LEU A 47 -1.81 3.93 -1.59
CA LEU A 47 -2.89 4.91 -1.63
C LEU A 47 -3.80 4.75 -2.85
N ASN A 48 -3.62 3.69 -3.61
CA ASN A 48 -4.34 3.44 -4.85
C ASN A 48 -5.80 3.04 -4.60
N PRO A 49 -6.71 3.23 -5.58
CA PRO A 49 -8.10 2.80 -5.43
C PRO A 49 -8.16 1.28 -5.31
N PRO A 50 -8.64 0.73 -4.17
CA PRO A 50 -8.70 -0.72 -3.99
C PRO A 50 -9.74 -1.35 -4.91
N ASP A 51 -9.61 -2.65 -5.14
CA ASP A 51 -10.62 -3.47 -5.83
C ASP A 51 -11.83 -3.81 -4.92
N GLY A 52 -12.72 -4.68 -5.42
CA GLY A 52 -13.92 -5.10 -4.69
C GLY A 52 -13.66 -5.85 -3.37
N ALA A 53 -12.44 -6.34 -3.12
CA ALA A 53 -12.02 -6.95 -1.85
C ALA A 53 -11.39 -5.92 -0.89
N TYR A 54 -11.31 -4.67 -1.31
CA TYR A 54 -10.71 -3.53 -0.59
C TYR A 54 -9.23 -3.70 -0.23
N SER A 55 -8.54 -4.63 -0.90
CA SER A 55 -7.10 -4.79 -0.74
C SER A 55 -6.34 -3.63 -1.39
N PRO A 56 -5.49 -2.91 -0.66
CA PRO A 56 -4.67 -1.85 -1.26
C PRO A 56 -3.62 -2.40 -2.24
N TYR A 57 -3.38 -3.71 -2.25
CA TYR A 57 -2.45 -4.40 -3.17
C TYR A 57 -3.10 -4.85 -4.48
N LEU A 58 -4.45 -4.84 -4.54
CA LEU A 58 -5.21 -5.08 -5.76
C LEU A 58 -5.96 -3.80 -6.11
N SER A 59 -5.51 -3.10 -7.14
CA SER A 59 -5.98 -1.76 -7.45
C SER A 59 -6.42 -1.61 -8.89
N ALA A 60 -7.46 -0.81 -9.12
CA ALA A 60 -7.92 -0.40 -10.45
C ALA A 60 -6.87 0.43 -11.21
N SER A 61 -5.89 1.01 -10.52
CA SER A 61 -4.74 1.69 -11.14
C SER A 61 -3.58 1.86 -10.16
N THR A 62 -2.36 1.58 -10.62
CA THR A 62 -1.14 1.84 -9.85
C THR A 62 -0.73 3.33 -9.85
N PHE A 63 -1.35 4.16 -10.70
CA PHE A 63 -1.09 5.60 -10.80
C PHE A 63 -2.11 6.46 -10.07
N ALA A 64 -3.36 6.03 -10.00
CA ALA A 64 -4.44 6.82 -9.39
C ALA A 64 -4.39 6.77 -7.85
N GLY A 65 -4.96 7.79 -7.21
CA GLY A 65 -5.21 7.80 -5.77
C GLY A 65 -6.64 7.39 -5.44
N SER A 66 -6.83 6.73 -4.29
CA SER A 66 -8.15 6.33 -3.81
C SER A 66 -8.99 7.55 -3.43
N THR A 67 -10.14 7.70 -4.07
CA THR A 67 -11.08 8.79 -3.79
C THR A 67 -11.81 8.62 -2.48
N ASP A 68 -11.77 7.43 -1.89
CA ASP A 68 -12.31 7.17 -0.55
C ASP A 68 -11.44 7.78 0.55
N LEU A 69 -10.20 8.16 0.25
CA LEU A 69 -9.30 8.85 1.17
C LEU A 69 -9.40 10.38 1.11
N LEU A 70 -10.17 10.95 0.18
CA LEU A 70 -10.37 12.39 0.11
C LEU A 70 -11.10 12.91 1.35
N SER A 71 -10.61 13.96 1.96
CA SER A 71 -11.31 14.67 3.02
C SER A 71 -12.41 15.59 2.47
N PRO A 72 -13.62 15.60 3.05
CA PRO A 72 -14.64 16.59 2.70
C PRO A 72 -14.32 18.01 3.14
N GLU A 73 -13.43 18.19 4.13
CA GLU A 73 -13.10 19.51 4.70
C GLU A 73 -12.79 20.60 3.66
N PRO A 74 -11.88 20.35 2.69
CA PRO A 74 -11.56 21.38 1.70
C PRO A 74 -12.72 21.72 0.76
N PHE A 75 -13.63 20.77 0.51
CA PHE A 75 -14.83 20.99 -0.30
C PHE A 75 -15.85 21.85 0.45
N VAL A 76 -16.00 21.62 1.76
CA VAL A 76 -16.86 22.44 2.63
C VAL A 76 -16.28 23.85 2.77
N ALA A 77 -14.98 23.97 2.98
CA ALA A 77 -14.30 25.27 3.16
C ALA A 77 -14.46 26.20 1.96
N ARG A 78 -14.55 25.67 0.72
CA ARG A 78 -14.76 26.45 -0.50
C ARG A 78 -16.21 26.49 -1.00
N GLY A 79 -17.15 25.90 -0.25
CA GLY A 79 -18.58 25.92 -0.58
C GLY A 79 -19.02 24.92 -1.65
N ALA A 80 -18.15 23.99 -2.07
CA ALA A 80 -18.52 22.90 -2.99
C ALA A 80 -19.41 21.86 -2.31
N LEU A 81 -19.30 21.70 -0.98
CA LEU A 81 -20.19 20.92 -0.13
C LEU A 81 -20.65 21.74 1.07
N THR A 82 -21.73 21.33 1.72
CA THR A 82 -22.12 21.83 3.04
C THR A 82 -21.78 20.81 4.12
N LEU A 83 -21.59 21.27 5.35
CA LEU A 83 -21.35 20.37 6.46
C LEU A 83 -22.55 19.46 6.74
N ASP A 84 -23.77 19.94 6.48
CA ASP A 84 -24.99 19.15 6.67
C ASP A 84 -25.11 18.00 5.65
N GLU A 85 -24.68 18.19 4.41
CA GLU A 85 -24.58 17.09 3.43
C GLU A 85 -23.61 16.01 3.89
N VAL A 86 -22.45 16.38 4.42
CA VAL A 86 -21.48 15.42 4.95
C VAL A 86 -22.05 14.67 6.17
N ARG A 87 -22.75 15.38 7.07
CA ARG A 87 -23.36 14.79 8.27
C ARG A 87 -24.57 13.91 7.97
N ALA A 88 -25.26 14.14 6.87
CA ALA A 88 -26.42 13.35 6.46
C ALA A 88 -26.06 11.93 5.98
N ILE A 89 -24.79 11.66 5.67
CA ILE A 89 -24.34 10.35 5.22
C ILE A 89 -24.23 9.40 6.42
N ASP A 90 -24.76 8.18 6.25
CA ASP A 90 -24.51 7.06 7.18
C ASP A 90 -23.15 6.41 6.89
N TRP A 91 -22.17 6.74 7.70
CA TRP A 91 -20.78 6.24 7.57
C TRP A 91 -20.55 4.88 8.25
N GLY A 92 -21.59 4.25 8.81
CA GLY A 92 -21.47 3.05 9.64
C GLY A 92 -21.41 3.38 11.13
N SER A 93 -21.62 2.35 11.95
CA SER A 93 -21.74 2.49 13.41
C SER A 93 -20.53 1.98 14.20
N ASP A 94 -19.65 1.19 13.58
CA ASP A 94 -18.46 0.67 14.25
C ASP A 94 -17.28 1.65 14.10
N PRO A 95 -16.85 2.34 15.16
CA PRO A 95 -15.75 3.29 15.08
C PRO A 95 -14.38 2.62 14.88
N MET A 96 -14.28 1.31 15.16
CA MET A 96 -13.03 0.54 15.02
C MET A 96 -12.86 -0.09 13.64
N ARG A 97 -13.88 -0.05 12.78
CA ARG A 97 -13.85 -0.72 11.49
C ARG A 97 -14.43 0.14 10.38
N VAL A 98 -13.77 0.11 9.23
CA VAL A 98 -14.28 0.73 8.00
C VAL A 98 -15.40 -0.15 7.44
N ASP A 99 -16.58 0.44 7.22
CA ASP A 99 -17.61 -0.10 6.33
C ASP A 99 -17.39 0.47 4.93
N TYR A 100 -16.56 -0.19 4.16
CA TYR A 100 -16.14 0.28 2.84
C TYR A 100 -17.32 0.50 1.89
N ALA A 101 -18.36 -0.32 1.96
CA ALA A 101 -19.53 -0.18 1.09
C ALA A 101 -20.26 1.14 1.37
N ARG A 102 -20.49 1.47 2.65
CA ARG A 102 -21.12 2.75 3.06
C ARG A 102 -20.21 3.94 2.75
N VAL A 103 -18.92 3.83 3.07
CA VAL A 103 -17.95 4.88 2.76
C VAL A 103 -17.93 5.17 1.27
N HIS A 104 -17.79 4.15 0.43
CA HIS A 104 -17.74 4.32 -1.03
C HIS A 104 -19.03 4.96 -1.58
N ALA A 105 -20.19 4.47 -1.15
CA ALA A 105 -21.49 5.03 -1.57
C ALA A 105 -21.64 6.50 -1.15
N GLY A 106 -21.33 6.81 0.12
CA GLY A 106 -21.42 8.18 0.65
C GLY A 106 -20.44 9.13 -0.03
N ARG A 107 -19.19 8.71 -0.23
CA ARG A 107 -18.16 9.49 -0.92
C ARG A 107 -18.55 9.76 -2.37
N THR A 108 -19.00 8.74 -3.11
CA THR A 108 -19.46 8.89 -4.50
C THR A 108 -20.55 9.94 -4.63
N ALA A 109 -21.54 9.94 -3.73
CA ALA A 109 -22.62 10.93 -3.73
C ALA A 109 -22.11 12.36 -3.45
N LEU A 110 -21.23 12.53 -2.45
CA LEU A 110 -20.63 13.82 -2.13
C LEU A 110 -19.79 14.36 -3.29
N TRP A 111 -18.96 13.52 -3.89
CA TRP A 111 -18.07 13.94 -4.97
C TRP A 111 -18.84 14.34 -6.23
N ALA A 112 -19.92 13.61 -6.55
CA ALA A 112 -20.81 14.00 -7.65
C ALA A 112 -21.47 15.36 -7.41
N ALA A 113 -21.94 15.63 -6.17
CA ALA A 113 -22.51 16.91 -5.81
C ALA A 113 -21.50 18.07 -5.85
N ALA A 114 -20.28 17.83 -5.33
CA ALA A 114 -19.21 18.82 -5.38
C ALA A 114 -18.81 19.16 -6.82
N PHE A 115 -18.59 18.14 -7.64
CA PHE A 115 -18.25 18.36 -9.05
C PHE A 115 -19.35 19.11 -9.81
N ALA A 116 -20.61 18.75 -9.61
CA ALA A 116 -21.73 19.42 -10.29
C ALA A 116 -21.77 20.93 -10.00
N ARG A 117 -21.39 21.34 -8.79
CA ARG A 117 -21.35 22.78 -8.40
C ARG A 117 -20.15 23.54 -8.96
N GLU A 118 -19.00 22.87 -9.07
CA GLU A 118 -17.76 23.51 -9.50
C GLU A 118 -17.46 23.28 -11.00
N ARG A 119 -18.25 22.47 -11.68
CA ARG A 119 -18.00 21.97 -13.04
C ARG A 119 -17.54 23.05 -14.02
N ASP A 120 -18.33 24.10 -14.18
CA ASP A 120 -18.04 25.13 -15.19
C ASP A 120 -16.73 25.87 -14.90
N ALA A 121 -16.39 26.03 -13.65
CA ALA A 121 -15.14 26.68 -13.23
C ALA A 121 -13.91 25.79 -13.42
N VAL A 122 -14.04 24.47 -13.24
CA VAL A 122 -12.88 23.55 -13.22
C VAL A 122 -12.60 22.87 -14.55
N VAL A 123 -13.60 22.74 -15.45
CA VAL A 123 -13.47 22.01 -16.73
C VAL A 123 -12.29 22.46 -17.58
N PRO A 124 -11.98 23.75 -17.76
CA PRO A 124 -10.83 24.16 -18.59
C PRO A 124 -9.50 23.60 -18.05
N ALA A 125 -9.31 23.65 -16.73
CA ALA A 125 -8.11 23.12 -16.09
C ALA A 125 -8.05 21.58 -16.17
N LEU A 126 -9.19 20.88 -15.97
CA LEU A 126 -9.25 19.42 -16.07
C LEU A 126 -8.91 18.93 -17.47
N ARG A 127 -9.39 19.59 -18.52
CA ARG A 127 -9.03 19.25 -19.91
C ARG A 127 -7.54 19.44 -20.18
N ALA A 128 -6.93 20.47 -19.62
CA ALA A 128 -5.49 20.68 -19.73
C ALA A 128 -4.69 19.57 -19.05
N VAL A 129 -5.10 19.13 -17.85
CA VAL A 129 -4.44 18.02 -17.13
C VAL A 129 -4.63 16.71 -17.87
N LEU A 130 -5.84 16.41 -18.37
CA LEU A 130 -6.11 15.21 -19.18
C LEU A 130 -5.30 15.15 -20.49
N ALA A 131 -5.00 16.31 -21.07
CA ALA A 131 -4.14 16.40 -22.26
C ALA A 131 -2.66 16.20 -21.92
N ALA A 132 -2.22 16.63 -20.74
CA ALA A 132 -0.83 16.55 -20.30
C ALA A 132 -0.44 15.19 -19.72
N GLU A 133 -1.39 14.46 -19.12
CA GLU A 133 -1.14 13.19 -18.40
C GLU A 133 -1.89 12.02 -19.07
N PRO A 134 -1.23 11.29 -19.99
CA PRO A 134 -1.88 10.18 -20.73
C PRO A 134 -2.45 9.08 -19.82
N TRP A 135 -1.75 8.73 -18.74
CA TRP A 135 -2.22 7.74 -17.77
C TRP A 135 -3.56 8.16 -17.12
N LEU A 136 -3.70 9.45 -16.82
CA LEU A 136 -4.90 9.97 -16.17
C LEU A 136 -6.10 9.90 -17.13
N ARG A 137 -5.89 10.24 -18.40
CA ARG A 137 -6.94 10.12 -19.43
C ARG A 137 -7.39 8.66 -19.59
N ASP A 138 -6.45 7.72 -19.67
CA ASP A 138 -6.77 6.30 -19.79
C ASP A 138 -7.48 5.78 -18.54
N TYR A 139 -7.04 6.18 -17.35
CA TYR A 139 -7.70 5.83 -16.07
C TYR A 139 -9.13 6.40 -16.00
N CYS A 140 -9.32 7.68 -16.30
CA CYS A 140 -10.64 8.30 -16.21
C CYS A 140 -11.62 7.69 -17.21
N LEU A 141 -11.16 7.37 -18.43
CA LEU A 141 -11.98 6.65 -19.41
C LEU A 141 -12.29 5.22 -18.93
N TYR A 142 -11.30 4.50 -18.41
CA TYR A 142 -11.49 3.17 -17.84
C TYR A 142 -12.56 3.15 -16.75
N MET A 143 -12.50 4.07 -15.81
CA MET A 143 -13.48 4.17 -14.71
C MET A 143 -14.87 4.51 -15.22
N ALA A 144 -14.98 5.46 -16.15
CA ALA A 144 -16.25 5.83 -16.76
C ALA A 144 -16.89 4.66 -17.55
N LEU A 145 -16.07 3.88 -18.26
CA LEU A 145 -16.51 2.67 -18.95
C LEU A 145 -16.92 1.58 -17.97
N LYS A 146 -16.14 1.38 -16.90
CA LYS A 146 -16.45 0.39 -15.87
C LYS A 146 -17.79 0.66 -15.19
N GLU A 147 -18.10 1.92 -14.90
CA GLU A 147 -19.42 2.32 -14.40
C GLU A 147 -20.53 2.04 -15.41
N GLU A 148 -20.32 2.39 -16.68
CA GLU A 148 -21.28 2.14 -17.75
C GLU A 148 -21.55 0.66 -17.98
N GLN A 149 -20.52 -0.19 -17.83
CA GLN A 149 -20.60 -1.65 -17.96
C GLN A 149 -21.03 -2.34 -16.65
N GLY A 150 -21.56 -1.59 -15.68
CA GLY A 150 -22.07 -2.16 -14.43
C GLY A 150 -21.00 -2.80 -13.54
N GLY A 151 -19.76 -2.36 -13.62
CA GLY A 151 -18.64 -2.89 -12.86
C GLY A 151 -17.99 -4.13 -13.47
N ALA A 152 -18.44 -4.58 -14.67
CA ALA A 152 -17.86 -5.74 -15.35
C ALA A 152 -16.35 -5.54 -15.60
N PRO A 153 -15.53 -6.59 -15.51
CA PRO A 153 -14.11 -6.49 -15.80
C PRO A 153 -13.89 -6.14 -17.31
N TRP A 154 -12.81 -5.40 -17.59
CA TRP A 154 -12.56 -4.85 -18.94
C TRP A 154 -12.48 -5.94 -20.04
N TYR A 155 -11.99 -7.12 -19.72
CA TYR A 155 -11.91 -8.24 -20.65
C TYR A 155 -13.28 -8.85 -20.99
N ALA A 156 -14.34 -8.49 -20.27
CA ALA A 156 -15.74 -8.83 -20.59
C ALA A 156 -16.47 -7.71 -21.34
N TRP A 157 -15.82 -6.56 -21.61
CA TRP A 157 -16.45 -5.47 -22.35
C TRP A 157 -16.65 -5.80 -23.84
N PRO A 158 -17.50 -5.05 -24.56
CA PRO A 158 -17.62 -5.16 -26.00
C PRO A 158 -16.24 -5.08 -26.66
N GLN A 159 -16.00 -5.95 -27.65
CA GLN A 159 -14.68 -6.14 -28.28
C GLN A 159 -13.99 -4.82 -28.70
N PRO A 160 -14.65 -3.83 -29.33
CA PRO A 160 -13.96 -2.59 -29.71
C PRO A 160 -13.43 -1.79 -28.51
N LEU A 161 -14.12 -1.84 -27.35
CA LEU A 161 -13.68 -1.18 -26.12
C LEU A 161 -12.61 -2.00 -25.42
N ARG A 162 -12.78 -3.33 -25.36
CA ARG A 162 -11.79 -4.25 -24.83
C ARG A 162 -10.46 -4.12 -25.55
N ASP A 163 -10.49 -4.16 -26.88
CA ASP A 163 -9.31 -4.13 -27.75
C ASP A 163 -8.81 -2.69 -28.00
N ARG A 164 -9.41 -1.69 -27.33
CA ARG A 164 -9.02 -0.27 -27.39
C ARG A 164 -9.05 0.32 -28.80
N ASP A 165 -10.02 -0.05 -29.61
CA ASP A 165 -10.21 0.54 -30.93
C ASP A 165 -10.25 2.08 -30.83
N ALA A 166 -9.57 2.75 -31.75
CA ALA A 166 -9.43 4.20 -31.69
C ALA A 166 -10.76 4.95 -31.84
N ALA A 167 -11.64 4.46 -32.74
CA ALA A 167 -12.96 5.07 -32.99
C ALA A 167 -13.88 4.82 -31.78
N ALA A 168 -13.92 3.58 -31.27
CA ALA A 168 -14.73 3.24 -30.11
C ALA A 168 -14.29 4.04 -28.83
N ARG A 169 -12.99 4.25 -28.64
CA ARG A 169 -12.50 5.11 -27.54
C ARG A 169 -12.88 6.58 -27.72
N ALA A 170 -12.77 7.11 -28.94
CA ALA A 170 -13.16 8.49 -29.24
C ALA A 170 -14.66 8.73 -29.02
N GLU A 171 -15.49 7.79 -29.43
CA GLU A 171 -16.92 7.81 -29.18
C GLU A 171 -17.24 7.72 -27.70
N ALA A 172 -16.60 6.81 -26.97
CA ALA A 172 -16.78 6.66 -25.52
C ALA A 172 -16.36 7.93 -24.75
N LEU A 173 -15.23 8.55 -25.11
CA LEU A 173 -14.78 9.82 -24.53
C LEU A 173 -15.81 10.95 -24.75
N ALA A 174 -16.41 11.04 -25.94
CA ALA A 174 -17.42 12.03 -26.23
C ALA A 174 -18.73 11.79 -25.46
N ARG A 175 -19.16 10.53 -25.38
CA ARG A 175 -20.41 10.13 -24.73
C ARG A 175 -20.32 10.19 -23.20
N LEU A 176 -19.16 9.87 -22.63
CA LEU A 176 -18.93 9.80 -21.17
C LEU A 176 -18.15 11.01 -20.65
N ASP A 177 -18.10 12.11 -21.40
CA ASP A 177 -17.25 13.28 -21.08
C ASP A 177 -17.41 13.76 -19.62
N ASP A 178 -18.62 13.89 -19.12
CA ASP A 178 -18.88 14.35 -17.76
C ASP A 178 -18.36 13.37 -16.69
N ARG A 179 -18.43 12.06 -16.94
CA ARG A 179 -17.88 11.05 -16.02
C ARG A 179 -16.35 11.06 -16.05
N VAL A 180 -15.75 11.17 -17.23
CA VAL A 180 -14.30 11.32 -17.40
C VAL A 180 -13.80 12.57 -16.65
N LEU A 181 -14.51 13.69 -16.77
CA LEU A 181 -14.19 14.93 -16.06
C LEU A 181 -14.35 14.81 -14.54
N LEU A 182 -15.38 14.09 -14.06
CA LEU A 182 -15.55 13.81 -12.62
C LEU A 182 -14.34 13.05 -12.08
N HIS A 183 -13.92 11.96 -12.75
CA HIS A 183 -12.72 11.22 -12.30
C HIS A 183 -11.45 12.07 -12.37
N ALA A 184 -11.29 12.91 -13.39
CA ALA A 184 -10.16 13.84 -13.47
C ALA A 184 -10.17 14.88 -12.33
N TYR A 185 -11.34 15.40 -11.99
CA TYR A 185 -11.55 16.30 -10.85
C TYR A 185 -11.11 15.64 -9.55
N LEU A 186 -11.54 14.41 -9.30
CA LEU A 186 -11.22 13.68 -8.08
C LEU A 186 -9.73 13.35 -7.98
N GLN A 187 -9.06 13.00 -9.08
CA GLN A 187 -7.62 12.76 -9.07
C GLN A 187 -6.81 14.06 -8.87
N THR A 188 -7.30 15.18 -9.39
CA THR A 188 -6.71 16.50 -9.14
C THR A 188 -6.84 16.88 -7.66
N GLU A 189 -8.02 16.66 -7.07
CA GLU A 189 -8.25 16.88 -5.64
C GLU A 189 -7.41 15.94 -4.76
N PHE A 190 -7.27 14.67 -5.15
CA PHE A 190 -6.41 13.73 -4.44
C PHE A 190 -4.96 14.24 -4.40
N THR A 191 -4.43 14.62 -5.55
CA THR A 191 -3.07 15.15 -5.64
C THR A 191 -2.91 16.38 -4.74
N ARG A 192 -3.83 17.33 -4.81
CA ARG A 192 -3.80 18.55 -4.01
C ARG A 192 -3.83 18.28 -2.51
N GLN A 193 -4.71 17.37 -2.06
CA GLN A 193 -4.82 17.02 -0.64
C GLN A 193 -3.60 16.23 -0.15
N TRP A 194 -3.12 15.28 -0.95
CA TRP A 194 -1.93 14.50 -0.61
C TRP A 194 -0.67 15.37 -0.53
N ASP A 195 -0.48 16.28 -1.48
CA ASP A 195 0.65 17.21 -1.46
C ASP A 195 0.62 18.11 -0.22
N ALA A 196 -0.57 18.52 0.22
CA ALA A 196 -0.72 19.28 1.46
C ALA A 196 -0.36 18.47 2.71
N VAL A 197 -0.78 17.18 2.79
CA VAL A 197 -0.40 16.27 3.87
C VAL A 197 1.11 16.04 3.88
N ARG A 198 1.71 15.78 2.72
CA ARG A 198 3.15 15.56 2.57
C ARG A 198 3.96 16.79 2.96
N ALA A 199 3.55 17.96 2.50
CA ALA A 199 4.20 19.23 2.89
C ALA A 199 4.10 19.48 4.40
N TYR A 200 2.97 19.16 5.02
CA TYR A 200 2.79 19.24 6.47
C TYR A 200 3.72 18.28 7.21
N ALA A 201 3.83 17.03 6.76
CA ALA A 201 4.74 16.04 7.33
C ALA A 201 6.19 16.52 7.28
N HIS A 202 6.64 17.04 6.13
CA HIS A 202 7.99 17.58 5.96
C HIS A 202 8.26 18.77 6.90
N ALA A 203 7.31 19.69 7.06
CA ALA A 203 7.42 20.82 7.98
C ALA A 203 7.58 20.38 9.44
N HIS A 204 7.11 19.17 9.79
CA HIS A 204 7.24 18.56 11.13
C HIS A 204 8.39 17.54 11.21
N GLY A 205 9.26 17.46 10.20
CA GLY A 205 10.41 16.55 10.17
C GLY A 205 10.05 15.08 10.01
N VAL A 206 8.85 14.78 9.50
CA VAL A 206 8.36 13.44 9.22
C VAL A 206 8.44 13.16 7.73
N ARG A 207 9.06 12.04 7.35
CA ARG A 207 9.13 11.52 5.98
C ARG A 207 8.12 10.40 5.79
N ILE A 208 7.62 10.22 4.59
CA ILE A 208 6.60 9.23 4.28
C ILE A 208 7.22 8.04 3.54
N ILE A 209 7.02 6.84 4.10
CA ILE A 209 7.35 5.58 3.45
C ILE A 209 6.07 5.05 2.80
N GLY A 210 6.07 5.01 1.46
CA GLY A 210 5.02 4.38 0.69
C GLY A 210 5.28 2.90 0.45
N ASP A 211 4.32 2.24 -0.19
CA ASP A 211 4.40 0.84 -0.55
C ASP A 211 4.04 0.66 -2.03
N LEU A 212 4.85 -0.12 -2.74
CA LEU A 212 4.72 -0.37 -4.16
C LEU A 212 4.49 -1.87 -4.40
N PRO A 213 3.24 -2.30 -4.63
CA PRO A 213 2.95 -3.69 -4.98
C PRO A 213 3.74 -4.11 -6.22
N MET A 214 4.34 -5.29 -6.22
CA MET A 214 5.07 -5.79 -7.40
C MET A 214 4.13 -5.90 -8.59
N TYR A 215 2.99 -6.52 -8.40
CA TYR A 215 2.02 -6.79 -9.47
C TYR A 215 0.88 -5.77 -9.48
N VAL A 216 0.07 -5.84 -10.54
CA VAL A 216 -1.16 -5.04 -10.71
C VAL A 216 -2.37 -5.96 -10.79
N ALA A 217 -3.56 -5.44 -10.53
CA ALA A 217 -4.78 -6.23 -10.69
C ALA A 217 -5.04 -6.54 -12.17
N PRO A 218 -5.54 -7.73 -12.50
CA PRO A 218 -5.90 -8.07 -13.89
C PRO A 218 -6.99 -7.15 -14.45
N ASP A 219 -7.94 -6.76 -13.60
CA ASP A 219 -9.00 -5.81 -13.93
C ASP A 219 -8.60 -4.40 -13.48
N SER A 220 -7.71 -3.79 -14.25
CA SER A 220 -7.17 -2.46 -14.00
C SER A 220 -7.00 -1.63 -15.26
N ALA A 221 -6.98 -0.32 -15.09
CA ALA A 221 -6.64 0.63 -16.14
C ALA A 221 -5.23 0.38 -16.68
N ASP A 222 -4.30 -0.10 -15.84
CA ASP A 222 -2.92 -0.40 -16.21
C ASP A 222 -2.86 -1.51 -17.27
N VAL A 223 -3.54 -2.63 -17.01
CA VAL A 223 -3.55 -3.78 -17.93
C VAL A 223 -4.35 -3.45 -19.19
N TRP A 224 -5.52 -2.83 -19.04
CA TRP A 224 -6.33 -2.40 -20.18
C TRP A 224 -5.60 -1.39 -21.08
N ALA A 225 -4.88 -0.42 -20.48
CA ALA A 225 -4.19 0.62 -21.25
C ALA A 225 -2.92 0.12 -21.94
N GLN A 226 -2.23 -0.86 -21.36
CA GLN A 226 -0.92 -1.34 -21.80
C GLN A 226 -0.85 -2.87 -21.88
N PRO A 227 -1.81 -3.56 -22.56
CA PRO A 227 -1.91 -5.02 -22.53
C PRO A 227 -0.64 -5.73 -23.02
N ALA A 228 0.13 -5.12 -23.92
CA ALA A 228 1.40 -5.65 -24.43
C ALA A 228 2.53 -5.73 -23.39
N GLN A 229 2.34 -5.14 -22.21
CA GLN A 229 3.30 -5.23 -21.11
C GLN A 229 3.06 -6.45 -20.20
N PHE A 230 2.01 -7.22 -20.46
CA PHE A 230 1.55 -8.32 -19.60
C PHE A 230 1.37 -9.60 -20.40
N CYS A 231 1.55 -10.74 -19.75
CA CYS A 231 1.30 -12.06 -20.31
C CYS A 231 -0.21 -12.35 -20.30
N LEU A 232 -0.90 -11.96 -21.36
CA LEU A 232 -2.34 -12.14 -21.54
C LEU A 232 -2.64 -13.12 -22.68
N ASP A 233 -3.82 -13.75 -22.63
CA ASP A 233 -4.39 -14.48 -23.74
C ASP A 233 -5.11 -13.53 -24.73
N PRO A 234 -5.60 -14.03 -25.88
CA PRO A 234 -6.33 -13.20 -26.86
C PRO A 234 -7.60 -12.55 -26.33
N ASP A 235 -8.17 -13.07 -25.23
CA ASP A 235 -9.37 -12.53 -24.59
C ASP A 235 -9.03 -11.50 -23.50
N GLY A 236 -7.75 -11.16 -23.32
CA GLY A 236 -7.28 -10.17 -22.34
C GLY A 236 -7.17 -10.70 -20.91
N GLN A 237 -7.30 -12.01 -20.70
CA GLN A 237 -7.14 -12.60 -19.40
C GLN A 237 -5.69 -13.07 -19.17
N PRO A 238 -5.22 -13.12 -17.90
CA PRO A 238 -3.89 -13.63 -17.61
C PRO A 238 -3.67 -15.04 -18.17
N SER A 239 -2.61 -15.25 -18.95
CA SER A 239 -2.22 -16.56 -19.48
C SER A 239 -1.62 -17.46 -18.38
N ALA A 240 -1.06 -16.85 -17.34
CA ALA A 240 -0.63 -17.45 -16.08
C ALA A 240 -0.73 -16.37 -14.99
N ALA A 241 -0.75 -16.78 -13.73
CA ALA A 241 -0.90 -15.88 -12.60
C ALA A 241 0.35 -15.85 -11.72
N ALA A 242 0.57 -14.72 -11.03
CA ALA A 242 1.55 -14.59 -9.98
C ALA A 242 1.10 -15.30 -8.70
N GLY A 243 2.08 -15.76 -7.93
CA GLY A 243 1.85 -16.38 -6.62
C GLY A 243 3.15 -16.65 -5.88
N VAL A 244 3.08 -17.47 -4.84
CA VAL A 244 4.23 -18.04 -4.14
C VAL A 244 4.05 -19.54 -3.94
N PRO A 245 5.14 -20.32 -3.92
CA PRO A 245 5.06 -21.76 -3.74
C PRO A 245 4.51 -22.14 -2.37
N PRO A 246 4.10 -23.40 -2.18
CA PRO A 246 3.87 -23.95 -0.86
C PRO A 246 5.05 -23.71 0.08
N ASP A 247 4.74 -23.28 1.30
CA ASP A 247 5.72 -23.03 2.34
C ASP A 247 5.19 -23.52 3.71
N TYR A 248 5.91 -23.19 4.77
CA TYR A 248 5.51 -23.54 6.14
C TYR A 248 4.17 -22.90 6.55
N PHE A 249 3.83 -21.72 6.00
CA PHE A 249 2.62 -20.99 6.35
C PHE A 249 1.41 -21.38 5.51
N SER A 250 1.64 -21.85 4.27
CA SER A 250 0.58 -22.26 3.35
C SER A 250 0.98 -23.52 2.58
N ALA A 251 0.33 -24.63 2.92
CA ALA A 251 0.54 -25.91 2.24
C ALA A 251 0.14 -25.90 0.75
N ASP A 252 -0.70 -24.95 0.34
CA ASP A 252 -1.15 -24.74 -1.04
C ASP A 252 -0.38 -23.63 -1.76
N GLY A 253 0.52 -22.94 -1.06
CA GLY A 253 1.08 -21.67 -1.50
C GLY A 253 0.02 -20.58 -1.54
N GLN A 254 0.30 -19.50 -2.26
CA GLN A 254 -0.67 -18.42 -2.47
C GLN A 254 -0.82 -18.16 -3.97
N LEU A 255 -2.03 -18.24 -4.47
CA LEU A 255 -2.40 -17.85 -5.83
C LEU A 255 -3.01 -16.44 -5.78
N TRP A 256 -2.29 -15.45 -6.28
CA TRP A 256 -2.71 -14.04 -6.19
C TRP A 256 -3.61 -13.60 -7.34
N GLY A 257 -3.54 -14.29 -8.49
CA GLY A 257 -4.37 -13.99 -9.65
C GLY A 257 -3.89 -12.80 -10.52
N ASN A 258 -2.84 -12.11 -10.12
CA ASN A 258 -2.26 -10.99 -10.88
C ASN A 258 -1.63 -11.50 -12.19
N PRO A 259 -1.74 -10.75 -13.31
CA PRO A 259 -1.03 -11.06 -14.53
C PRO A 259 0.47 -10.96 -14.34
N LEU A 260 1.21 -11.81 -15.01
CA LEU A 260 2.66 -11.70 -15.10
C LEU A 260 3.04 -10.62 -16.10
N TYR A 261 4.20 -10.01 -15.89
CA TYR A 261 4.78 -9.06 -16.86
C TYR A 261 5.42 -9.79 -18.05
N ASP A 262 5.26 -9.27 -19.25
CA ASP A 262 6.10 -9.63 -20.39
C ASP A 262 7.44 -8.90 -20.26
N TRP A 263 8.39 -9.53 -19.58
CA TRP A 263 9.68 -8.93 -19.32
C TRP A 263 10.53 -8.72 -20.56
N ASP A 264 10.27 -9.45 -21.65
CA ASP A 264 10.97 -9.27 -22.91
C ASP A 264 10.44 -8.04 -23.66
N ALA A 265 9.12 -7.85 -23.71
CA ALA A 265 8.51 -6.63 -24.23
C ALA A 265 8.93 -5.40 -23.42
N MET A 266 8.92 -5.48 -22.09
CA MET A 266 9.35 -4.39 -21.22
C MET A 266 10.84 -4.07 -21.37
N ARG A 267 11.69 -5.07 -21.54
CA ARG A 267 13.13 -4.87 -21.80
C ARG A 267 13.36 -4.21 -23.15
N ALA A 268 12.61 -4.60 -24.17
CA ALA A 268 12.70 -4.05 -25.51
C ALA A 268 12.35 -2.56 -25.58
N ASP A 269 11.37 -2.09 -24.74
CA ASP A 269 11.01 -0.68 -24.66
C ASP A 269 11.79 0.09 -23.58
N GLY A 270 12.77 -0.54 -22.95
CA GLY A 270 13.63 0.04 -21.91
C GLY A 270 12.90 0.24 -20.58
N PHE A 271 11.95 -0.61 -20.23
CA PHE A 271 11.13 -0.55 -19.02
C PHE A 271 10.33 0.75 -18.88
N ARG A 272 9.80 1.26 -19.99
CA ARG A 272 9.11 2.56 -20.02
C ARG A 272 7.98 2.63 -18.99
N TRP A 273 7.10 1.62 -18.94
CA TRP A 273 5.98 1.57 -18.00
C TRP A 273 6.47 1.61 -16.53
N TRP A 274 7.50 0.84 -16.19
CA TRP A 274 8.09 0.86 -14.84
C TRP A 274 8.74 2.20 -14.48
N LYS A 275 9.40 2.84 -15.46
CA LYS A 275 9.95 4.19 -15.28
C LYS A 275 8.86 5.24 -15.03
N GLU A 276 7.75 5.16 -15.72
CA GLU A 276 6.59 6.03 -15.51
C GLU A 276 5.99 5.76 -14.11
N ARG A 277 5.82 4.49 -13.75
CA ARG A 277 5.32 4.08 -12.44
C ARG A 277 6.17 4.62 -11.29
N ILE A 278 7.49 4.43 -11.35
CA ILE A 278 8.37 4.88 -10.26
C ILE A 278 8.46 6.40 -10.17
N ARG A 279 8.36 7.13 -11.30
CA ARG A 279 8.25 8.60 -11.27
C ARG A 279 6.96 9.07 -10.60
N GLY A 280 5.84 8.39 -10.85
CA GLY A 280 4.57 8.67 -10.17
C GLY A 280 4.67 8.43 -8.67
N VAL A 281 5.33 7.34 -8.27
CA VAL A 281 5.61 7.00 -6.88
C VAL A 281 6.52 8.02 -6.20
N ALA A 282 7.59 8.47 -6.87
CA ALA A 282 8.52 9.48 -6.36
C ALA A 282 7.87 10.85 -6.12
N LYS A 283 6.80 11.17 -6.85
CA LYS A 283 5.99 12.38 -6.58
C LYS A 283 5.21 12.28 -5.27
N ARG A 284 4.95 11.05 -4.78
CA ARG A 284 4.07 10.80 -3.62
C ARG A 284 4.84 10.51 -2.34
N TYR A 285 5.97 9.85 -2.41
CA TYR A 285 6.67 9.29 -1.26
C TYR A 285 8.14 9.71 -1.22
N ASP A 286 8.71 9.68 -0.02
CA ASP A 286 10.13 9.99 0.20
C ASP A 286 10.98 8.73 0.19
N VAL A 287 10.39 7.62 0.60
CA VAL A 287 10.95 6.27 0.60
C VAL A 287 9.86 5.31 0.13
N VAL A 288 10.22 4.23 -0.55
CA VAL A 288 9.26 3.23 -1.02
C VAL A 288 9.73 1.82 -0.69
N ARG A 289 8.87 1.07 -0.04
CA ARG A 289 9.01 -0.38 0.07
C ARG A 289 8.55 -1.01 -1.24
N ILE A 290 9.42 -1.73 -1.91
CA ILE A 290 9.02 -2.59 -3.04
C ILE A 290 8.57 -3.92 -2.46
N ASP A 291 7.27 -4.14 -2.53
CA ASP A 291 6.63 -5.38 -2.13
C ASP A 291 7.08 -6.53 -3.03
N HIS A 292 7.26 -7.73 -2.44
CA HIS A 292 7.72 -8.92 -3.14
C HIS A 292 8.96 -8.69 -4.04
N PHE A 293 9.98 -8.01 -3.50
CA PHE A 293 11.21 -7.63 -4.22
C PHE A 293 11.92 -8.83 -4.87
N ARG A 294 11.78 -10.04 -4.30
CA ARG A 294 12.36 -11.25 -4.86
C ARG A 294 11.96 -11.52 -6.31
N ALA A 295 10.75 -11.07 -6.73
CA ALA A 295 10.25 -11.25 -8.08
C ALA A 295 11.13 -10.57 -9.14
N ILE A 296 11.95 -9.60 -8.75
CA ILE A 296 12.96 -9.00 -9.64
C ILE A 296 14.05 -10.02 -9.97
N SER A 297 14.39 -10.95 -9.08
CA SER A 297 15.34 -12.06 -9.34
C SER A 297 14.65 -13.24 -10.00
N SER A 298 13.61 -13.77 -9.35
CA SER A 298 12.79 -14.88 -9.83
C SER A 298 11.40 -14.83 -9.20
N TYR A 299 10.38 -15.21 -9.95
CA TYR A 299 8.99 -15.19 -9.53
C TYR A 299 8.31 -16.51 -9.77
N TRP A 300 7.25 -16.77 -9.00
CA TRP A 300 6.48 -18.00 -9.09
C TRP A 300 5.36 -17.86 -10.10
N VAL A 301 5.36 -18.71 -11.11
CA VAL A 301 4.37 -18.75 -12.18
C VAL A 301 3.37 -19.85 -11.87
N VAL A 302 2.11 -19.52 -11.75
CA VAL A 302 1.02 -20.50 -11.60
C VAL A 302 0.29 -20.60 -12.94
N PRO A 303 0.28 -21.80 -13.57
CA PRO A 303 -0.41 -22.00 -14.83
C PRO A 303 -1.91 -21.68 -14.73
N ARG A 304 -2.48 -21.21 -15.82
CA ARG A 304 -3.93 -20.93 -15.87
C ARG A 304 -4.75 -22.18 -15.61
N GLY A 305 -5.81 -22.03 -14.83
CA GLY A 305 -6.72 -23.11 -14.47
C GLY A 305 -6.35 -23.85 -13.19
N GLU A 306 -5.16 -23.62 -12.63
CA GLU A 306 -4.81 -24.12 -11.30
C GLU A 306 -5.64 -23.41 -10.23
N LEU A 307 -6.07 -24.17 -9.21
CA LEU A 307 -6.83 -23.65 -8.06
C LEU A 307 -5.95 -23.32 -6.86
N THR A 308 -4.68 -23.75 -6.90
CA THR A 308 -3.67 -23.51 -5.86
C THR A 308 -2.34 -23.17 -6.52
N ALA A 309 -1.38 -22.70 -5.75
CA ALA A 309 -0.05 -22.41 -6.27
C ALA A 309 0.88 -23.64 -6.35
N ARG A 310 0.43 -24.86 -5.99
CA ARG A 310 1.26 -26.08 -5.96
C ARG A 310 1.83 -26.47 -7.32
N GLY A 311 1.05 -26.31 -8.41
CA GLY A 311 1.44 -26.66 -9.77
C GLY A 311 2.35 -25.63 -10.46
N GLY A 312 2.81 -24.62 -9.73
CA GLY A 312 3.64 -23.57 -10.30
C GLY A 312 5.12 -23.96 -10.49
N HIS A 313 5.88 -23.01 -11.03
CA HIS A 313 7.33 -23.13 -11.21
C HIS A 313 8.01 -21.76 -11.13
N TRP A 314 9.31 -21.74 -10.85
CA TRP A 314 10.11 -20.53 -10.85
C TRP A 314 10.48 -20.08 -12.28
N ALA A 315 10.30 -18.80 -12.56
CA ALA A 315 10.77 -18.16 -13.78
C ALA A 315 11.74 -17.02 -13.44
N PRO A 316 12.73 -16.73 -14.32
CA PRO A 316 13.68 -15.64 -14.10
C PRO A 316 12.99 -14.28 -14.22
N GLY A 317 13.29 -13.37 -13.29
CA GLY A 317 12.83 -11.98 -13.31
C GLY A 317 13.70 -11.08 -14.20
N PRO A 318 13.38 -9.78 -14.26
CA PRO A 318 14.10 -8.79 -15.08
C PRO A 318 15.52 -8.51 -14.58
N GLY A 319 15.82 -8.85 -13.34
CA GLY A 319 17.14 -8.73 -12.73
C GLY A 319 17.60 -7.27 -12.54
N PRO A 320 18.93 -7.05 -12.50
CA PRO A 320 19.51 -5.73 -12.26
C PRO A 320 19.12 -4.66 -13.29
N ALA A 321 18.70 -5.06 -14.49
CA ALA A 321 18.29 -4.12 -15.55
C ALA A 321 17.07 -3.29 -15.15
N LEU A 322 16.09 -3.91 -14.49
CA LEU A 322 14.94 -3.16 -13.96
C LEU A 322 15.39 -2.19 -12.87
N LEU A 323 16.19 -2.63 -11.90
CA LEU A 323 16.67 -1.77 -10.81
C LEU A 323 17.43 -0.54 -11.34
N GLN A 324 18.28 -0.73 -12.36
CA GLN A 324 18.97 0.36 -13.03
C GLN A 324 18.00 1.33 -13.70
N ALA A 325 16.93 0.81 -14.32
CA ALA A 325 15.90 1.62 -14.96
C ALA A 325 15.11 2.44 -13.92
N LEU A 326 14.76 1.85 -12.77
CA LEU A 326 14.08 2.53 -11.66
C LEU A 326 14.94 3.63 -11.07
N HIS A 327 16.20 3.33 -10.73
CA HIS A 327 17.14 4.32 -10.21
C HIS A 327 17.39 5.47 -11.18
N THR A 328 17.52 5.19 -12.48
CA THR A 328 17.69 6.24 -13.50
C THR A 328 16.45 7.13 -13.61
N ALA A 329 15.25 6.56 -13.41
CA ALA A 329 13.99 7.30 -13.54
C ALA A 329 13.64 8.15 -12.30
N ALA A 330 14.09 7.74 -11.11
CA ALA A 330 13.85 8.40 -9.83
C ALA A 330 15.10 8.28 -8.91
N PRO A 331 16.22 8.98 -9.23
CA PRO A 331 17.50 8.81 -8.53
C PRO A 331 17.47 9.24 -7.06
N GLU A 332 16.57 10.14 -6.67
CA GLU A 332 16.45 10.66 -5.30
C GLU A 332 15.51 9.82 -4.42
N LEU A 333 14.78 8.85 -5.03
CA LEU A 333 13.86 8.01 -4.27
C LEU A 333 14.61 6.90 -3.55
N GLU A 334 14.53 6.88 -2.24
CA GLU A 334 15.06 5.77 -1.44
C GLU A 334 14.14 4.55 -1.54
N LEU A 335 14.73 3.35 -1.70
CA LEU A 335 13.98 2.11 -1.84
C LEU A 335 14.28 1.18 -0.67
N ILE A 336 13.28 0.43 -0.22
CA ILE A 336 13.39 -0.69 0.73
C ILE A 336 13.02 -1.96 -0.02
N ALA A 337 13.84 -3.00 0.10
CA ALA A 337 13.55 -4.30 -0.49
C ALA A 337 12.77 -5.17 0.52
N GLU A 338 11.56 -5.57 0.16
CA GLU A 338 10.89 -6.64 0.90
C GLU A 338 11.51 -7.98 0.47
N ASP A 339 12.42 -8.47 1.31
CA ASP A 339 13.18 -9.70 1.15
C ASP A 339 12.74 -10.78 2.16
N LEU A 340 11.42 -11.00 2.26
CA LEU A 340 10.80 -11.99 3.13
C LEU A 340 10.42 -13.27 2.36
N GLY A 341 10.08 -14.34 3.09
CA GLY A 341 9.69 -15.64 2.53
C GLY A 341 10.89 -16.49 2.07
N THR A 342 10.74 -17.20 0.96
CA THR A 342 11.79 -18.08 0.43
C THR A 342 12.89 -17.26 -0.25
N ILE A 343 14.00 -17.02 0.42
CA ILE A 343 15.13 -16.20 -0.07
C ILE A 343 16.32 -17.08 -0.38
N ASP A 344 16.65 -17.21 -1.67
CA ASP A 344 17.85 -17.89 -2.17
C ASP A 344 19.05 -16.94 -2.30
N ASP A 345 20.20 -17.48 -2.69
CA ASP A 345 21.43 -16.70 -2.82
C ASP A 345 21.40 -15.70 -3.97
N ASP A 346 20.60 -15.94 -5.02
CA ASP A 346 20.44 -15.00 -6.13
C ASP A 346 19.67 -13.76 -5.67
N VAL A 347 18.62 -13.94 -4.89
CA VAL A 347 17.87 -12.85 -4.26
C VAL A 347 18.78 -12.07 -3.30
N ARG A 348 19.54 -12.76 -2.43
CA ARG A 348 20.49 -12.09 -1.51
C ARG A 348 21.52 -11.26 -2.27
N ARG A 349 22.07 -11.81 -3.36
CA ARG A 349 22.99 -11.07 -4.21
C ARG A 349 22.36 -9.86 -4.88
N LEU A 350 21.11 -9.99 -5.32
CA LEU A 350 20.37 -8.89 -5.94
C LEU A 350 20.10 -7.76 -4.94
N VAL A 351 19.61 -8.07 -3.73
CA VAL A 351 19.39 -7.09 -2.65
C VAL A 351 20.71 -6.40 -2.30
N ALA A 352 21.81 -7.15 -2.12
CA ALA A 352 23.10 -6.56 -1.80
C ALA A 352 23.61 -5.62 -2.91
N ARG A 353 23.39 -5.95 -4.19
CA ARG A 353 23.79 -5.13 -5.35
C ARG A 353 22.89 -3.92 -5.58
N SER A 354 21.64 -3.98 -5.16
CA SER A 354 20.70 -2.87 -5.31
C SER A 354 21.02 -1.68 -4.40
N GLY A 355 21.75 -1.94 -3.30
CA GLY A 355 21.96 -0.93 -2.27
C GLY A 355 20.73 -0.63 -1.42
N CYS A 356 19.63 -1.37 -1.61
CA CYS A 356 18.42 -1.21 -0.80
C CYS A 356 18.59 -1.94 0.55
N PRO A 357 18.18 -1.34 1.68
CA PRO A 357 18.05 -2.08 2.93
C PRO A 357 16.95 -3.14 2.79
N GLY A 358 17.23 -4.36 3.26
CA GLY A 358 16.25 -5.42 3.38
C GLY A 358 15.45 -5.30 4.68
N MET A 359 14.39 -6.08 4.80
CA MET A 359 13.50 -6.09 5.96
C MET A 359 13.89 -7.17 6.97
N ARG A 360 13.73 -6.87 8.25
CA ARG A 360 13.88 -7.82 9.36
C ARG A 360 12.66 -7.73 10.26
N VAL A 361 11.93 -8.83 10.37
CA VAL A 361 10.66 -8.91 11.12
C VAL A 361 10.89 -9.78 12.35
N LEU A 362 10.84 -9.20 13.54
CA LEU A 362 11.19 -9.88 14.79
C LEU A 362 10.31 -11.09 15.07
N LEU A 363 9.02 -11.05 14.70
CA LEU A 363 8.13 -12.20 14.88
C LEU A 363 8.59 -13.46 14.13
N PHE A 364 9.46 -13.34 13.12
CA PHE A 364 10.12 -14.47 12.44
C PHE A 364 11.49 -14.82 13.03
N GLY A 365 11.89 -14.10 14.08
CA GLY A 365 13.24 -14.22 14.68
C GLY A 365 13.37 -15.29 15.74
N PHE A 366 12.26 -15.78 16.26
CA PHE A 366 12.27 -16.61 17.47
C PHE A 366 11.98 -18.09 17.22
N ASP A 367 12.34 -18.59 16.04
CA ASP A 367 12.40 -20.03 15.80
C ASP A 367 13.38 -20.71 16.79
N PRO A 368 12.97 -21.79 17.48
CA PRO A 368 13.81 -22.49 18.47
C PRO A 368 15.15 -23.01 17.95
N SER A 369 15.33 -23.15 16.62
CA SER A 369 16.66 -23.45 16.02
C SER A 369 17.68 -22.35 16.32
N GLY A 370 17.21 -21.16 16.59
CA GLY A 370 18.02 -20.00 16.93
C GLY A 370 18.87 -19.46 15.77
N THR A 371 18.61 -19.90 14.53
CA THR A 371 19.44 -19.54 13.35
C THR A 371 18.91 -18.33 12.58
N SER A 372 17.67 -17.88 12.85
CA SER A 372 17.00 -16.83 12.11
C SER A 372 17.79 -15.51 12.08
N GLU A 373 17.92 -14.91 10.90
CA GLU A 373 18.51 -13.59 10.70
C GLU A 373 17.60 -12.43 11.17
N HIS A 374 16.33 -12.75 11.49
CA HIS A 374 15.37 -11.81 12.05
C HIS A 374 15.49 -11.61 13.56
N ARG A 375 16.34 -12.38 14.25
CA ARG A 375 16.60 -12.17 15.68
C ARG A 375 17.23 -10.81 15.95
N PRO A 376 16.84 -10.10 17.03
CA PRO A 376 17.31 -8.75 17.31
C PRO A 376 18.83 -8.60 17.35
N ASP A 377 19.55 -9.60 17.88
CA ASP A 377 21.02 -9.64 17.99
C ASP A 377 21.71 -9.92 16.64
N ARG A 378 20.99 -10.39 15.62
CA ARG A 378 21.50 -10.69 14.28
C ARG A 378 21.12 -9.65 13.24
N VAL A 379 20.24 -8.72 13.57
CA VAL A 379 19.84 -7.63 12.67
C VAL A 379 21.07 -6.82 12.25
N ARG A 380 21.27 -6.67 10.95
CA ARG A 380 22.37 -5.89 10.37
C ARG A 380 22.03 -4.40 10.37
N ALA A 381 23.06 -3.53 10.32
CA ALA A 381 22.85 -2.08 10.32
C ALA A 381 22.04 -1.65 9.08
N HIS A 382 22.48 -2.01 7.89
CA HIS A 382 21.80 -1.67 6.64
C HIS A 382 20.54 -2.55 6.45
N SER A 383 19.51 -2.27 7.23
CA SER A 383 18.20 -2.93 7.18
C SER A 383 17.12 -2.08 7.84
N VAL A 384 15.87 -2.41 7.56
CA VAL A 384 14.68 -1.91 8.27
C VAL A 384 14.15 -3.02 9.17
N CYS A 385 14.11 -2.76 10.47
CA CYS A 385 13.62 -3.71 11.47
C CYS A 385 12.17 -3.39 11.83
N TYR A 386 11.34 -4.42 11.90
CA TYR A 386 9.94 -4.37 12.32
C TYR A 386 9.73 -5.32 13.50
N VAL A 387 8.77 -5.04 14.38
CA VAL A 387 8.22 -6.10 15.24
C VAL A 387 7.44 -7.06 14.35
N GLY A 388 6.37 -6.58 13.75
CA GLY A 388 5.58 -7.21 12.68
C GLY A 388 5.20 -6.18 11.64
N THR A 389 4.75 -6.62 10.45
CA THR A 389 4.18 -5.79 9.40
C THR A 389 2.65 -5.84 9.44
N HIS A 390 1.97 -5.16 8.51
CA HIS A 390 0.52 -5.23 8.35
C HIS A 390 -0.02 -6.66 8.09
N ASP A 391 0.82 -7.58 7.65
CA ASP A 391 0.48 -9.00 7.41
C ASP A 391 0.59 -9.88 8.66
N ASN A 392 1.27 -9.37 9.68
CA ASN A 392 1.45 -10.09 10.93
C ASN A 392 0.33 -9.76 11.93
N ALA A 393 0.09 -10.67 12.86
CA ALA A 393 -0.68 -10.35 14.05
C ALA A 393 0.05 -9.26 14.85
N PRO A 394 -0.64 -8.33 15.54
CA PRO A 394 -0.02 -7.47 16.53
C PRO A 394 0.76 -8.29 17.57
N ALA A 395 1.83 -7.72 18.12
CA ALA A 395 2.73 -8.41 19.05
C ALA A 395 1.99 -9.00 20.27
N ALA A 396 0.95 -8.31 20.77
CA ALA A 396 0.14 -8.80 21.89
C ALA A 396 -0.70 -10.03 21.49
N ALA A 397 -1.25 -10.03 20.28
CA ALA A 397 -1.98 -11.19 19.76
C ALA A 397 -1.04 -12.38 19.50
N TRP A 398 0.14 -12.12 18.90
CA TRP A 398 1.16 -13.15 18.70
C TRP A 398 1.64 -13.77 20.01
N ALA A 399 1.92 -12.95 21.04
CA ALA A 399 2.30 -13.41 22.36
C ALA A 399 1.21 -14.27 23.03
N ALA A 400 -0.06 -13.86 22.88
CA ALA A 400 -1.20 -14.57 23.45
C ALA A 400 -1.47 -15.93 22.79
N LEU A 401 -1.08 -16.13 21.52
CA LEU A 401 -1.14 -17.44 20.86
C LEU A 401 -0.18 -18.45 21.51
N GLY A 402 0.90 -17.97 22.13
CA GLY A 402 1.88 -18.83 22.79
C GLY A 402 2.66 -19.74 21.82
N GLY A 403 3.13 -20.87 22.35
CA GLY A 403 3.84 -21.87 21.57
C GLY A 403 5.36 -21.70 21.63
N ALA A 404 6.09 -22.59 20.93
CA ALA A 404 7.55 -22.73 21.04
C ALA A 404 8.30 -21.42 20.71
N ASP A 405 7.81 -20.67 19.73
CA ASP A 405 8.43 -19.41 19.29
C ASP A 405 8.28 -18.32 20.34
N ALA A 406 7.08 -18.16 20.94
CA ALA A 406 6.83 -17.22 22.00
C ALA A 406 7.64 -17.56 23.27
N ASP A 407 7.70 -18.85 23.64
CA ASP A 407 8.52 -19.34 24.75
C ASP A 407 10.01 -19.08 24.51
N TYR A 408 10.47 -19.26 23.28
CA TYR A 408 11.86 -18.98 22.91
C TYR A 408 12.14 -17.47 22.94
N ALA A 409 11.21 -16.65 22.46
CA ALA A 409 11.31 -15.19 22.55
C ALA A 409 11.42 -14.72 24.01
N MET A 410 10.56 -15.25 24.89
CA MET A 410 10.60 -14.92 26.32
C MET A 410 11.98 -15.22 26.92
N ARG A 411 12.55 -16.41 26.62
CA ARG A 411 13.90 -16.77 27.10
C ARG A 411 14.97 -15.84 26.54
N CYS A 412 14.95 -15.55 25.23
CA CYS A 412 15.92 -14.68 24.57
C CYS A 412 15.88 -13.24 25.08
N LEU A 413 14.68 -12.75 25.41
CA LEU A 413 14.47 -11.37 25.85
C LEU A 413 14.46 -11.21 27.38
N GLY A 414 14.65 -12.31 28.14
CA GLY A 414 14.66 -12.29 29.61
C GLY A 414 13.31 -11.92 30.22
N VAL A 415 12.22 -12.36 29.59
CA VAL A 415 10.84 -12.06 30.01
C VAL A 415 10.23 -13.34 30.61
N TYR A 416 9.61 -13.20 31.78
CA TYR A 416 8.99 -14.30 32.52
C TYR A 416 7.44 -14.19 32.58
N ASP A 417 6.90 -13.08 32.09
CA ASP A 417 5.46 -12.82 32.00
C ASP A 417 5.11 -12.49 30.56
N VAL A 418 4.26 -13.33 29.95
CA VAL A 418 3.84 -13.18 28.56
C VAL A 418 3.20 -11.83 28.26
N ALA A 419 2.53 -11.21 29.23
CA ALA A 419 1.96 -9.88 29.09
C ALA A 419 3.02 -8.78 28.86
N ARG A 420 4.28 -9.04 29.21
CA ARG A 420 5.41 -8.12 28.98
C ARG A 420 6.16 -8.39 27.68
N LEU A 421 5.85 -9.48 27.00
CA LEU A 421 6.55 -9.86 25.77
C LEU A 421 6.37 -8.83 24.63
N PRO A 422 5.18 -8.24 24.37
CA PRO A 422 5.02 -7.21 23.35
C PRO A 422 5.93 -5.99 23.58
N GLU A 423 6.00 -5.53 24.81
CA GLU A 423 6.89 -4.41 25.18
C GLU A 423 8.37 -4.76 25.03
N ALA A 424 8.75 -5.99 25.36
CA ALA A 424 10.12 -6.47 25.19
C ALA A 424 10.51 -6.56 23.71
N LEU A 425 9.58 -6.98 22.83
CA LEU A 425 9.78 -7.00 21.38
C LEU A 425 9.99 -5.59 20.81
N LEU A 426 9.15 -4.62 21.21
CA LEU A 426 9.32 -3.21 20.82
C LEU A 426 10.71 -2.70 21.24
N ARG A 427 11.09 -2.92 22.49
CA ARG A 427 12.41 -2.51 23.01
C ARG A 427 13.56 -3.19 22.27
N ALA A 428 13.44 -4.48 21.97
CA ALA A 428 14.47 -5.22 21.25
C ALA A 428 14.62 -4.71 19.81
N GLY A 429 13.52 -4.42 19.13
CA GLY A 429 13.52 -3.81 17.80
C GLY A 429 14.14 -2.43 17.76
N MET A 430 13.74 -1.56 18.68
CA MET A 430 14.32 -0.22 18.83
C MET A 430 15.80 -0.29 19.19
N GLY A 431 16.22 -1.23 20.04
CA GLY A 431 17.61 -1.46 20.42
C GLY A 431 18.46 -2.15 19.36
N SER A 432 17.86 -2.70 18.29
CA SER A 432 18.59 -3.41 17.23
C SER A 432 19.57 -2.49 16.49
N ARG A 433 20.48 -3.10 15.72
CA ARG A 433 21.48 -2.37 14.91
C ARG A 433 20.91 -1.75 13.64
N ALA A 434 19.67 -2.07 13.26
CA ALA A 434 19.04 -1.54 12.05
C ALA A 434 19.12 0.00 11.99
N GLU A 435 19.34 0.55 10.81
CA GLU A 435 19.26 1.99 10.55
C GLU A 435 17.86 2.51 10.83
N LEU A 436 16.83 1.80 10.39
CA LEU A 436 15.43 2.19 10.60
C LEU A 436 14.69 1.11 11.40
N PHE A 437 13.89 1.54 12.37
CA PHE A 437 12.94 0.69 13.07
C PHE A 437 11.53 1.20 12.84
N ILE A 438 10.61 0.32 12.45
CA ILE A 438 9.19 0.64 12.24
C ILE A 438 8.35 -0.24 13.16
N ALA A 439 7.46 0.39 13.93
CA ALA A 439 6.45 -0.31 14.73
C ALA A 439 5.06 -0.14 14.11
N GLN A 440 4.22 -1.17 14.17
CA GLN A 440 2.79 -0.99 13.95
C GLN A 440 2.20 -0.12 15.07
N MET A 441 1.26 0.77 14.73
CA MET A 441 0.58 1.57 15.76
C MET A 441 -0.14 0.69 16.79
N GLN A 442 -0.65 -0.45 16.37
CA GLN A 442 -1.28 -1.46 17.23
C GLN A 442 -0.31 -1.94 18.32
N ASP A 443 0.96 -2.17 17.97
CA ASP A 443 1.99 -2.61 18.93
C ASP A 443 2.34 -1.50 19.93
N VAL A 444 2.40 -0.25 19.46
CA VAL A 444 2.62 0.93 20.33
C VAL A 444 1.51 1.07 21.38
N LEU A 445 0.28 0.75 20.99
CA LEU A 445 -0.92 0.80 21.84
C LEU A 445 -1.13 -0.48 22.66
N GLY A 446 -0.42 -1.57 22.35
CA GLY A 446 -0.58 -2.87 23.01
C GLY A 446 -1.92 -3.54 22.70
N LEU A 447 -2.44 -3.33 21.48
CA LEU A 447 -3.73 -3.89 21.03
C LEU A 447 -3.59 -5.37 20.63
N GLY A 448 -4.69 -6.10 20.77
CA GLY A 448 -4.80 -7.54 20.49
C GLY A 448 -5.21 -7.88 19.06
N ALA A 449 -5.73 -9.09 18.88
CA ALA A 449 -6.10 -9.67 17.58
C ALA A 449 -7.22 -8.89 16.85
N GLU A 450 -8.06 -8.18 17.57
CA GLU A 450 -9.15 -7.34 17.07
C GLU A 450 -8.64 -6.20 16.17
N SER A 451 -7.38 -5.82 16.34
CA SER A 451 -6.73 -4.74 15.59
C SER A 451 -5.88 -5.22 14.41
N ARG A 452 -5.87 -6.51 14.11
CA ARG A 452 -5.11 -7.06 13.00
C ARG A 452 -5.55 -6.44 11.66
N MET A 453 -4.58 -5.99 10.87
CA MET A 453 -4.84 -5.32 9.59
C MET A 453 -5.12 -6.33 8.48
N ASN A 454 -4.26 -7.34 8.32
CA ASN A 454 -4.39 -8.36 7.29
C ASN A 454 -4.07 -9.76 7.81
N THR A 455 -4.79 -10.74 7.28
CA THR A 455 -4.49 -12.17 7.42
C THR A 455 -4.28 -12.74 6.03
N PRO A 456 -3.03 -12.91 5.58
CA PRO A 456 -2.72 -13.45 4.26
C PRO A 456 -3.46 -14.77 4.00
N GLY A 457 -3.94 -14.95 2.76
CA GLY A 457 -4.71 -16.13 2.34
C GLY A 457 -6.19 -16.13 2.75
N THR A 458 -6.71 -15.05 3.35
CA THR A 458 -8.14 -14.91 3.65
C THR A 458 -8.79 -13.86 2.73
N ALA A 459 -10.02 -14.14 2.29
CA ALA A 459 -10.73 -13.29 1.34
C ALA A 459 -11.54 -12.15 1.98
N SER A 460 -11.69 -12.12 3.30
CA SER A 460 -12.55 -11.14 3.99
C SER A 460 -12.05 -10.82 5.40
N GLY A 461 -12.55 -9.71 5.96
CA GLY A 461 -12.20 -9.28 7.32
C GLY A 461 -10.92 -8.45 7.42
N ASN A 462 -10.19 -8.29 6.31
CA ASN A 462 -8.94 -7.55 6.23
C ASN A 462 -9.15 -6.05 5.99
N TRP A 463 -8.11 -5.25 6.21
CA TRP A 463 -7.97 -3.83 5.86
C TRP A 463 -8.94 -2.88 6.56
N ALA A 464 -9.80 -3.38 7.44
CA ALA A 464 -10.90 -2.62 8.00
C ALA A 464 -10.62 -1.97 9.36
N TRP A 465 -9.59 -2.42 10.10
CA TRP A 465 -9.32 -1.88 11.43
C TRP A 465 -8.96 -0.38 11.39
N ARG A 466 -9.45 0.36 12.41
CA ARG A 466 -9.21 1.79 12.58
C ARG A 466 -8.79 2.13 14.01
N LEU A 467 -7.94 3.15 14.09
CA LEU A 467 -7.60 3.83 15.34
C LEU A 467 -8.83 4.58 15.88
N LEU A 468 -9.07 4.51 17.17
CA LEU A 468 -10.11 5.31 17.81
C LEU A 468 -9.63 6.74 18.08
N PRO A 469 -10.53 7.73 18.05
CA PRO A 469 -10.20 9.09 18.47
C PRO A 469 -9.57 9.11 19.88
N GLY A 470 -8.48 9.83 20.05
CA GLY A 470 -7.78 9.96 21.32
C GLY A 470 -6.81 8.84 21.70
N GLN A 471 -6.67 7.77 20.91
CA GLN A 471 -5.65 6.73 21.17
C GLN A 471 -4.22 7.20 20.86
N ALA A 472 -4.03 8.03 19.84
CA ALA A 472 -2.77 8.71 19.56
C ALA A 472 -2.67 10.00 20.39
N ASP A 473 -2.68 9.90 21.71
CA ASP A 473 -2.69 11.02 22.64
C ASP A 473 -1.28 11.46 23.08
N ALA A 474 -1.21 12.56 23.80
CA ALA A 474 0.04 13.11 24.32
C ALA A 474 0.76 12.16 25.29
N GLN A 475 0.04 11.32 26.04
CA GLN A 475 0.63 10.34 26.95
C GLN A 475 1.31 9.21 26.17
N THR A 476 0.66 8.72 25.12
CA THR A 476 1.22 7.71 24.21
C THR A 476 2.45 8.27 23.47
N ALA A 477 2.37 9.53 23.01
CA ALA A 477 3.51 10.20 22.39
C ALA A 477 4.70 10.31 23.34
N ALA A 478 4.47 10.73 24.59
CA ALA A 478 5.53 10.87 25.61
C ALA A 478 6.19 9.51 25.95
N ARG A 479 5.40 8.43 26.05
CA ARG A 479 5.94 7.06 26.28
C ARG A 479 6.80 6.61 25.09
N LEU A 480 6.34 6.85 23.86
CA LEU A 480 7.06 6.48 22.65
C LEU A 480 8.34 7.30 22.50
N LEU A 481 8.29 8.62 22.79
CA LEU A 481 9.44 9.50 22.79
C LEU A 481 10.54 9.00 23.75
N ALA A 482 10.17 8.66 24.99
CA ALA A 482 11.11 8.13 25.97
C ALA A 482 11.82 6.86 25.48
N ARG A 483 11.10 5.95 24.81
CA ARG A 483 11.68 4.74 24.20
C ARG A 483 12.62 5.09 23.05
N THR A 484 12.22 6.03 22.20
CA THR A 484 12.99 6.50 21.03
C THR A 484 14.31 7.11 21.49
N GLN A 485 14.28 7.96 22.53
CA GLN A 485 15.47 8.56 23.15
C GLN A 485 16.39 7.50 23.77
N ALA A 486 15.83 6.58 24.54
CA ALA A 486 16.61 5.49 25.18
C ALA A 486 17.32 4.59 24.14
N ALA A 487 16.77 4.48 22.92
CA ALA A 487 17.32 3.71 21.82
C ALA A 487 18.24 4.54 20.88
N CYS A 488 18.44 5.82 21.15
CA CYS A 488 19.20 6.76 20.30
C CYS A 488 18.69 6.77 18.84
N ARG A 489 17.37 6.97 18.65
CA ARG A 489 16.71 6.96 17.33
C ARG A 489 15.98 8.28 17.00
N ILE A 490 16.41 9.39 17.62
CA ILE A 490 15.85 10.72 17.37
C ILE A 490 16.52 11.38 16.18
#